data_8b2ebd015b7ab0bd8e500d9748107309
#
_entry.id   8b2ebd015b7ab0bd8e500d9748107309
#
_cell.length_a   1.000
_cell.length_b   1.000
_cell.length_c   1.000
_cell.angle_alpha   90.00
_cell.angle_beta   90.00
_cell.angle_gamma   90.00
#
_symmetry.space_group_name_H-M   'P 1'
#
loop_
_entity.id
_entity.type
_entity.pdbx_description
1 polymer ?
#
loop_
_entity_poly.entity_id
_entity_poly.type
_entity_poly.pdbx_seq_one_letter_code
_entity_poly.pdbx_strand_id
1 'polypeptide(L)'
;NLNIVAFTGSTSTAKRIRYSLAKNAPATPFIAETGGLNAMIVDSTALPEQAVAAIVESAFQSAGQRCSALRCLYVQEDIAPSFIKMLTGAMDTLDVGQPWDVSTDVGPVIDEPARAKIAAHIEAHKANIIHQLPTPQAGTFIAPTLIRVSGIVDMKKEIFGPILHLV
;
A
#
# COMPACT_ATOMS: atom_id res chain seq x y z
N ASN A 1 -32.25 7.34 -17.83
CA ASN A 1 -31.30 6.55 -18.63
C ASN A 1 -29.89 7.03 -18.33
N LEU A 2 -29.00 6.07 -18.01
CA LEU A 2 -27.56 6.32 -17.85
C LEU A 2 -26.86 5.96 -19.15
N ASN A 3 -26.02 6.86 -19.68
CA ASN A 3 -25.26 6.60 -20.91
C ASN A 3 -23.97 5.81 -20.60
N ILE A 4 -23.39 6.03 -19.42
CA ILE A 4 -22.18 5.38 -18.95
C ILE A 4 -22.10 5.48 -17.41
N VAL A 5 -21.46 4.51 -16.77
CA VAL A 5 -21.10 4.57 -15.35
C VAL A 5 -19.58 4.44 -15.24
N ALA A 6 -18.93 5.41 -14.59
CA ALA A 6 -17.53 5.36 -14.23
C ALA A 6 -17.41 5.31 -12.70
N PHE A 7 -16.55 4.43 -12.19
CA PHE A 7 -16.37 4.21 -10.75
C PHE A 7 -14.89 4.02 -10.43
N THR A 8 -14.42 4.72 -9.40
CA THR A 8 -13.11 4.47 -8.80
C THR A 8 -13.31 4.09 -7.33
N GLY A 9 -12.74 2.96 -6.90
CA GLY A 9 -12.87 2.50 -5.52
C GLY A 9 -12.62 1.00 -5.35
N SER A 10 -13.21 0.39 -4.31
CA SER A 10 -12.94 -1.01 -3.99
C SER A 10 -13.49 -1.98 -5.05
N THR A 11 -12.75 -3.05 -5.30
CA THR A 11 -13.17 -4.15 -6.20
C THR A 11 -14.52 -4.75 -5.78
N SER A 12 -14.80 -4.83 -4.48
CA SER A 12 -16.10 -5.35 -3.98
C SER A 12 -17.25 -4.43 -4.35
N THR A 13 -17.09 -3.13 -4.27
CA THR A 13 -18.11 -2.16 -4.69
C THR A 13 -18.30 -2.19 -6.21
N ALA A 14 -17.20 -2.23 -6.98
CA ALA A 14 -17.28 -2.36 -8.44
C ALA A 14 -18.08 -3.61 -8.87
N LYS A 15 -17.86 -4.75 -8.22
CA LYS A 15 -18.64 -5.98 -8.46
C LYS A 15 -20.13 -5.79 -8.17
N ARG A 16 -20.48 -5.10 -7.09
CA ARG A 16 -21.90 -4.81 -6.75
C ARG A 16 -22.55 -3.91 -7.79
N ILE A 17 -21.84 -2.85 -8.24
CA ILE A 17 -22.32 -1.96 -9.30
C ILE A 17 -22.53 -2.75 -10.59
N ARG A 18 -21.54 -3.54 -11.00
CA ARG A 18 -21.63 -4.39 -12.20
C ARG A 18 -22.84 -5.32 -12.16
N TYR A 19 -23.07 -5.98 -11.02
CA TYR A 19 -24.24 -6.85 -10.84
C TYR A 19 -25.55 -6.07 -10.97
N SER A 20 -25.64 -4.90 -10.36
CA SER A 20 -26.83 -4.05 -10.44
C SER A 20 -27.09 -3.58 -11.88
N LEU A 21 -26.05 -3.17 -12.60
CA LEU A 21 -26.16 -2.75 -14.01
C LEU A 21 -26.59 -3.93 -14.88
N ALA A 22 -26.01 -5.10 -14.72
CA ALA A 22 -26.38 -6.29 -15.48
C ALA A 22 -27.88 -6.63 -15.33
N LYS A 23 -28.44 -6.41 -14.13
CA LYS A 23 -29.85 -6.65 -13.85
C LYS A 23 -30.79 -5.56 -14.37
N ASN A 24 -30.42 -4.28 -14.24
CA ASN A 24 -31.36 -3.17 -14.39
C ASN A 24 -31.08 -2.30 -15.64
N ALA A 25 -29.85 -2.32 -16.17
CA ALA A 25 -29.42 -1.50 -17.31
C ALA A 25 -28.26 -2.18 -18.07
N PRO A 26 -28.49 -3.37 -18.65
CA PRO A 26 -27.42 -4.21 -19.20
C PRO A 26 -26.67 -3.58 -20.38
N ALA A 27 -27.27 -2.63 -21.08
CA ALA A 27 -26.63 -1.90 -22.18
C ALA A 27 -25.74 -0.73 -21.73
N THR A 28 -25.72 -0.40 -20.44
CA THR A 28 -24.93 0.72 -19.94
C THR A 28 -23.47 0.31 -19.79
N PRO A 29 -22.52 0.96 -20.50
CA PRO A 29 -21.09 0.73 -20.32
C PRO A 29 -20.65 1.02 -18.88
N PHE A 30 -19.75 0.18 -18.36
CA PHE A 30 -19.21 0.34 -17.02
C PHE A 30 -17.68 0.35 -17.02
N ILE A 31 -17.10 1.47 -16.61
CA ILE A 31 -15.67 1.63 -16.40
C ILE A 31 -15.43 1.55 -14.88
N ALA A 32 -14.55 0.65 -14.46
CA ALA A 32 -14.24 0.46 -13.04
C ALA A 32 -12.72 0.44 -12.84
N GLU A 33 -12.23 1.49 -12.20
CA GLU A 33 -10.85 1.60 -11.73
C GLU A 33 -10.80 1.14 -10.26
N THR A 34 -10.11 0.04 -10.00
CA THR A 34 -10.00 -0.55 -8.66
C THR A 34 -8.55 -0.68 -8.26
N GLY A 35 -8.29 -1.16 -7.04
CA GLY A 35 -6.93 -1.36 -6.54
C GLY A 35 -6.15 -2.43 -7.28
N GLY A 36 -4.87 -2.54 -6.96
CA GLY A 36 -3.92 -3.49 -7.54
C GLY A 36 -2.81 -3.87 -6.57
N LEU A 37 -2.04 -4.88 -6.94
CA LEU A 37 -0.82 -5.30 -6.26
C LEU A 37 0.39 -4.81 -7.07
N ASN A 38 0.63 -3.49 -7.05
CA ASN A 38 1.72 -2.88 -7.81
C ASN A 38 3.07 -3.38 -7.30
N ALA A 39 3.93 -3.77 -8.22
CA ALA A 39 5.24 -4.30 -7.90
C ALA A 39 6.36 -3.40 -8.43
N MET A 40 7.48 -3.40 -7.72
CA MET A 40 8.75 -2.81 -8.16
C MET A 40 9.83 -3.90 -8.06
N ILE A 41 10.73 -3.92 -9.05
CA ILE A 41 11.86 -4.84 -9.10
C ILE A 41 13.13 -4.01 -9.05
N VAL A 42 14.02 -4.34 -8.13
CA VAL A 42 15.33 -3.69 -7.96
C VAL A 42 16.41 -4.75 -8.18
N ASP A 43 17.19 -4.57 -9.22
CA ASP A 43 18.34 -5.41 -9.52
C ASP A 43 19.66 -4.69 -9.23
N SER A 44 20.78 -5.39 -9.40
CA SER A 44 22.12 -4.88 -9.10
C SER A 44 22.57 -3.69 -9.98
N THR A 45 21.83 -3.34 -11.04
CA THR A 45 22.13 -2.20 -11.91
C THR A 45 21.43 -0.91 -11.46
N ALA A 46 20.49 -1.00 -10.52
CA ALA A 46 19.77 0.14 -9.99
C ALA A 46 20.72 1.05 -9.14
N LEU A 47 20.45 2.35 -9.18
CA LEU A 47 21.05 3.29 -8.23
C LEU A 47 20.29 3.18 -6.90
N PRO A 48 20.92 2.63 -5.83
CA PRO A 48 20.20 2.25 -4.61
C PRO A 48 19.48 3.43 -3.95
N GLU A 49 20.11 4.60 -3.90
CA GLU A 49 19.55 5.80 -3.25
C GLU A 49 18.30 6.29 -3.98
N GLN A 50 18.30 6.28 -5.31
CA GLN A 50 17.14 6.67 -6.10
C GLN A 50 16.01 5.64 -5.98
N ALA A 51 16.37 4.35 -6.01
CA ALA A 51 15.39 3.28 -5.83
C ALA A 51 14.73 3.35 -4.45
N VAL A 52 15.50 3.54 -3.38
CA VAL A 52 14.97 3.69 -2.02
C VAL A 52 14.05 4.91 -1.91
N ALA A 53 14.45 6.07 -2.44
CA ALA A 53 13.60 7.27 -2.43
C ALA A 53 12.27 7.01 -3.14
N ALA A 54 12.29 6.41 -4.34
CA ALA A 54 11.09 6.08 -5.10
C ALA A 54 10.19 5.05 -4.38
N ILE A 55 10.79 4.06 -3.70
CA ILE A 55 10.07 3.05 -2.92
C ILE A 55 9.35 3.70 -1.74
N VAL A 56 10.06 4.50 -0.95
CA VAL A 56 9.50 5.17 0.24
C VAL A 56 8.35 6.10 -0.17
N GLU A 57 8.54 6.92 -1.18
CA GLU A 57 7.50 7.78 -1.72
C GLU A 57 6.29 6.97 -2.20
N SER A 58 6.52 5.94 -3.03
CA SER A 58 5.44 5.16 -3.62
C SER A 58 4.66 4.34 -2.59
N ALA A 59 5.33 3.76 -1.59
CA ALA A 59 4.70 2.89 -0.61
C ALA A 59 3.98 3.65 0.50
N PHE A 60 4.52 4.80 0.95
CA PHE A 60 4.10 5.42 2.21
C PHE A 60 3.44 6.78 2.05
N GLN A 61 3.66 7.50 0.95
CA GLN A 61 2.98 8.77 0.70
C GLN A 61 1.45 8.57 0.74
N SER A 62 0.72 9.54 1.31
CA SER A 62 -0.72 9.45 1.56
C SER A 62 -1.11 8.23 2.43
N ALA A 63 -0.23 7.80 3.33
CA ALA A 63 -0.38 6.58 4.13
C ALA A 63 -0.64 5.33 3.27
N GLY A 64 -0.01 5.24 2.07
CA GLY A 64 -0.20 4.14 1.14
C GLY A 64 -1.62 4.03 0.56
N GLN A 65 -2.45 5.06 0.65
CA GLN A 65 -3.85 5.03 0.24
C GLN A 65 -4.05 5.54 -1.19
N ARG A 66 -3.22 5.06 -2.13
CA ARG A 66 -3.37 5.31 -3.57
C ARG A 66 -3.44 3.99 -4.33
N CYS A 67 -4.24 3.94 -5.40
CA CYS A 67 -4.31 2.77 -6.28
C CYS A 67 -2.95 2.44 -6.94
N SER A 68 -2.07 3.46 -7.10
CA SER A 68 -0.71 3.34 -7.64
C SER A 68 0.35 3.06 -6.58
N ALA A 69 0.02 2.99 -5.29
CA ALA A 69 1.00 2.75 -4.23
C ALA A 69 1.70 1.40 -4.40
N LEU A 70 3.00 1.38 -4.16
CA LEU A 70 3.80 0.16 -4.19
C LEU A 70 3.36 -0.79 -3.07
N ARG A 71 3.08 -2.05 -3.44
CA ARG A 71 2.64 -3.10 -2.51
C ARG A 71 3.64 -4.22 -2.37
N CYS A 72 4.36 -4.54 -3.45
CA CYS A 72 5.28 -5.66 -3.49
C CYS A 72 6.63 -5.23 -4.08
N LEU A 73 7.69 -5.36 -3.31
CA LEU A 73 9.05 -5.03 -3.67
C LEU A 73 9.85 -6.32 -3.87
N TYR A 74 10.40 -6.51 -5.06
CA TYR A 74 11.38 -7.56 -5.35
C TYR A 74 12.78 -6.95 -5.34
N VAL A 75 13.67 -7.55 -4.58
CA VAL A 75 15.08 -7.13 -4.52
C VAL A 75 15.96 -8.31 -4.86
N GLN A 76 16.88 -8.11 -5.80
CA GLN A 76 17.85 -9.14 -6.18
C GLN A 76 18.69 -9.57 -4.98
N GLU A 77 18.90 -10.87 -4.82
CA GLU A 77 19.42 -11.49 -3.59
C GLU A 77 20.79 -10.96 -3.18
N ASP A 78 21.70 -10.77 -4.14
CA ASP A 78 23.08 -10.32 -3.89
C ASP A 78 23.19 -8.91 -3.33
N ILE A 79 22.25 -8.03 -3.67
CA ILE A 79 22.20 -6.66 -3.13
C ILE A 79 21.25 -6.51 -1.93
N ALA A 80 20.38 -7.49 -1.68
CA ALA A 80 19.32 -7.38 -0.70
C ALA A 80 19.77 -6.97 0.72
N PRO A 81 20.86 -7.52 1.30
CA PRO A 81 21.26 -7.14 2.66
C PRO A 81 21.57 -5.66 2.81
N SER A 82 22.35 -5.08 1.90
CA SER A 82 22.71 -3.65 1.92
C SER A 82 21.54 -2.76 1.55
N PHE A 83 20.73 -3.17 0.57
CA PHE A 83 19.56 -2.44 0.12
C PHE A 83 18.48 -2.35 1.20
N ILE A 84 18.18 -3.45 1.89
CA ILE A 84 17.21 -3.48 3.00
C ILE A 84 17.66 -2.57 4.14
N LYS A 85 18.96 -2.60 4.48
CA LYS A 85 19.52 -1.68 5.49
C LYS A 85 19.33 -0.22 5.10
N MET A 86 19.55 0.13 3.84
CA MET A 86 19.33 1.50 3.35
C MET A 86 17.85 1.86 3.36
N LEU A 87 16.98 0.96 2.92
CA LEU A 87 15.53 1.17 2.92
C LEU A 87 14.98 1.38 4.33
N THR A 88 15.35 0.53 5.30
CA THR A 88 14.92 0.69 6.69
C THR A 88 15.46 1.98 7.31
N GLY A 89 16.70 2.37 7.01
CA GLY A 89 17.25 3.66 7.43
C GLY A 89 16.52 4.86 6.83
N ALA A 90 16.07 4.77 5.58
CA ALA A 90 15.24 5.81 4.97
C ALA A 90 13.82 5.82 5.57
N MET A 91 13.25 4.66 5.90
CA MET A 91 11.98 4.61 6.62
C MET A 91 12.07 5.31 7.98
N ASP A 92 13.18 5.14 8.71
CA ASP A 92 13.40 5.77 10.03
C ASP A 92 13.41 7.31 9.98
N THR A 93 13.58 7.90 8.80
CA THR A 93 13.51 9.37 8.63
C THR A 93 12.10 9.90 8.44
N LEU A 94 11.10 9.02 8.27
CA LEU A 94 9.71 9.42 8.08
C LEU A 94 9.08 9.87 9.40
N ASP A 95 8.45 11.02 9.37
CA ASP A 95 7.64 11.51 10.48
C ASP A 95 6.17 11.08 10.29
N VAL A 96 5.65 10.32 11.26
CA VAL A 96 4.26 9.84 11.27
C VAL A 96 3.45 10.70 12.23
N GLY A 97 2.59 11.56 11.70
CA GLY A 97 1.94 12.57 12.52
C GLY A 97 0.69 13.20 11.91
N GLN A 98 0.29 14.31 12.50
CA GLN A 98 -0.87 15.06 12.04
C GLN A 98 -0.58 15.74 10.70
N PRO A 99 -1.50 15.65 9.71
CA PRO A 99 -1.27 16.18 8.36
C PRO A 99 -1.23 17.72 8.31
N TRP A 100 -1.54 18.41 9.40
CA TRP A 100 -1.41 19.87 9.54
C TRP A 100 0.03 20.32 9.83
N ASP A 101 0.88 19.41 10.30
CA ASP A 101 2.29 19.69 10.58
C ASP A 101 3.09 19.50 9.28
N VAL A 102 3.83 20.52 8.89
CA VAL A 102 4.59 20.54 7.63
C VAL A 102 5.67 19.46 7.59
N SER A 103 6.17 19.03 8.76
CA SER A 103 7.17 17.97 8.89
C SER A 103 6.59 16.56 8.71
N THR A 104 5.26 16.40 8.73
CA THR A 104 4.64 15.07 8.64
C THR A 104 4.74 14.49 7.24
N ASP A 105 5.35 13.32 7.12
CA ASP A 105 5.45 12.54 5.87
C ASP A 105 4.27 11.58 5.69
N VAL A 106 3.81 10.97 6.79
CA VAL A 106 2.75 9.95 6.77
C VAL A 106 1.65 10.29 7.75
N GLY A 107 0.48 10.60 7.22
CA GLY A 107 -0.72 10.91 8.00
C GLY A 107 -1.52 9.67 8.40
N PRO A 108 -2.74 9.86 8.96
CA PRO A 108 -3.63 8.76 9.32
C PRO A 108 -4.27 8.09 8.10
N VAL A 109 -4.76 6.86 8.28
CA VAL A 109 -5.67 6.23 7.32
C VAL A 109 -7.08 6.79 7.47
N ILE A 110 -7.90 6.59 6.43
CA ILE A 110 -9.18 7.30 6.26
C ILE A 110 -10.17 7.13 7.42
N ASP A 111 -10.27 5.92 7.99
CA ASP A 111 -11.23 5.63 9.06
C ASP A 111 -10.81 4.43 9.93
N GLU A 112 -11.53 4.21 11.00
CA GLU A 112 -11.29 3.09 11.92
C GLU A 112 -11.50 1.70 11.28
N PRO A 113 -12.51 1.46 10.43
CA PRO A 113 -12.61 0.21 9.69
C PRO A 113 -11.40 -0.10 8.80
N ALA A 114 -10.79 0.92 8.15
CA ALA A 114 -9.56 0.76 7.38
C ALA A 114 -8.38 0.42 8.31
N ARG A 115 -8.22 1.18 9.41
CA ARG A 115 -7.21 0.93 10.43
C ARG A 115 -7.29 -0.50 10.97
N ALA A 116 -8.46 -0.96 11.36
CA ALA A 116 -8.66 -2.29 11.90
C ALA A 116 -8.28 -3.41 10.92
N LYS A 117 -8.63 -3.25 9.63
CA LYS A 117 -8.25 -4.22 8.58
C LYS A 117 -6.74 -4.30 8.38
N ILE A 118 -6.06 -3.15 8.37
CA ILE A 118 -4.61 -3.08 8.16
C ILE A 118 -3.90 -3.63 9.41
N ALA A 119 -4.34 -3.26 10.61
CA ALA A 119 -3.80 -3.78 11.86
C ALA A 119 -3.93 -5.31 11.96
N ALA A 120 -5.07 -5.86 11.55
CA ALA A 120 -5.26 -7.31 11.50
C ALA A 120 -4.29 -8.00 10.51
N HIS A 121 -3.98 -7.34 9.38
CA HIS A 121 -2.98 -7.85 8.44
C HIS A 121 -1.57 -7.84 9.04
N ILE A 122 -1.18 -6.75 9.70
CA ILE A 122 0.12 -6.65 10.39
C ILE A 122 0.24 -7.74 11.46
N GLU A 123 -0.77 -7.92 12.30
CA GLU A 123 -0.75 -8.95 13.35
C GLU A 123 -0.64 -10.38 12.77
N ALA A 124 -1.35 -10.66 11.66
CA ALA A 124 -1.27 -11.95 10.98
C ALA A 124 0.13 -12.24 10.41
N HIS A 125 0.95 -11.20 10.16
CA HIS A 125 2.31 -11.32 9.61
C HIS A 125 3.39 -10.92 10.62
N LYS A 126 3.06 -10.84 11.90
CA LYS A 126 3.94 -10.34 12.97
C LYS A 126 5.33 -11.00 13.00
N ALA A 127 5.40 -12.32 12.75
CA ALA A 127 6.67 -13.04 12.70
C ALA A 127 7.55 -12.67 11.48
N ASN A 128 6.97 -12.03 10.48
CA ASN A 128 7.63 -11.70 9.22
C ASN A 128 7.91 -10.19 9.08
N ILE A 129 7.63 -9.39 10.11
CA ILE A 129 7.93 -7.97 10.11
C ILE A 129 9.45 -7.78 10.12
N ILE A 130 9.96 -7.08 9.10
CA ILE A 130 11.37 -6.69 9.00
C ILE A 130 11.59 -5.37 9.73
N HIS A 131 10.67 -4.42 9.54
CA HIS A 131 10.76 -3.08 10.11
C HIS A 131 9.39 -2.46 10.28
N GLN A 132 9.20 -1.68 11.34
CA GLN A 132 7.96 -0.98 11.63
C GLN A 132 8.26 0.30 12.42
N LEU A 133 7.69 1.41 11.97
CA LEU A 133 7.86 2.69 12.65
C LEU A 133 6.92 2.84 13.85
N PRO A 134 7.23 3.74 14.80
CA PRO A 134 6.28 4.15 15.83
C PRO A 134 5.13 4.97 15.21
N THR A 135 4.00 5.02 15.93
CA THR A 135 2.85 5.85 15.54
C THR A 135 2.26 6.58 16.74
N PRO A 136 1.55 7.70 16.51
CA PRO A 136 0.73 8.31 17.55
C PRO A 136 -0.28 7.34 18.14
N GLN A 137 -0.54 7.46 19.45
CA GLN A 137 -1.46 6.59 20.19
C GLN A 137 -2.94 6.89 19.88
N ALA A 138 -3.26 8.14 19.55
CA ALA A 138 -4.62 8.60 19.28
C ALA A 138 -4.82 8.89 17.80
N GLY A 139 -5.95 8.46 17.24
CA GLY A 139 -6.30 8.63 15.83
C GLY A 139 -6.23 7.32 15.04
N THR A 140 -6.47 7.43 13.74
CA THR A 140 -6.49 6.28 12.82
C THR A 140 -5.12 6.03 12.18
N PHE A 141 -4.04 6.16 12.95
CA PHE A 141 -2.69 5.92 12.45
C PHE A 141 -2.37 4.44 12.30
N ILE A 142 -1.60 4.14 11.28
CA ILE A 142 -0.97 2.83 11.05
C ILE A 142 0.52 3.05 10.83
N ALA A 143 1.33 2.25 11.51
CA ALA A 143 2.77 2.28 11.35
C ALA A 143 3.18 1.87 9.93
N PRO A 144 3.98 2.68 9.20
CA PRO A 144 4.69 2.21 8.03
C PRO A 144 5.43 0.91 8.35
N THR A 145 5.09 -0.15 7.63
CA THR A 145 5.56 -1.50 7.98
C THR A 145 6.10 -2.22 6.75
N LEU A 146 7.31 -2.79 6.89
CA LEU A 146 7.95 -3.65 5.90
C LEU A 146 7.81 -5.11 6.35
N ILE A 147 7.17 -5.94 5.52
CA ILE A 147 6.84 -7.34 5.84
C ILE A 147 7.51 -8.25 4.80
N ARG A 148 8.20 -9.31 5.23
CA ARG A 148 8.75 -10.32 4.33
C ARG A 148 7.66 -11.28 3.87
N VAL A 149 7.65 -11.59 2.57
CA VAL A 149 6.78 -12.61 1.96
C VAL A 149 7.58 -13.48 1.00
N SER A 150 7.06 -14.64 0.63
CA SER A 150 7.74 -15.54 -0.31
C SER A 150 7.51 -15.16 -1.78
N GLY A 151 6.50 -14.31 -2.02
CA GLY A 151 6.17 -13.82 -3.35
C GLY A 151 4.79 -13.14 -3.37
N ILE A 152 4.45 -12.55 -4.50
CA ILE A 152 3.14 -11.88 -4.69
C ILE A 152 1.95 -12.85 -4.49
N VAL A 153 2.17 -14.15 -4.64
CA VAL A 153 1.15 -15.18 -4.42
C VAL A 153 0.64 -15.24 -2.98
N ASP A 154 1.43 -14.77 -2.02
CA ASP A 154 1.04 -14.67 -0.62
C ASP A 154 0.09 -13.49 -0.36
N MET A 155 0.07 -12.54 -1.29
CA MET A 155 -0.73 -11.33 -1.19
C MET A 155 -2.09 -11.54 -1.84
N LYS A 156 -3.03 -12.18 -1.12
CA LYS A 156 -4.37 -12.55 -1.63
C LYS A 156 -5.24 -11.34 -2.03
N LYS A 157 -4.97 -10.17 -1.47
CA LYS A 157 -5.69 -8.93 -1.72
C LYS A 157 -4.80 -7.73 -1.42
N GLU A 158 -5.13 -6.59 -2.03
CA GLU A 158 -4.50 -5.32 -1.70
C GLU A 158 -4.78 -4.93 -0.23
N ILE A 159 -3.73 -4.48 0.45
CA ILE A 159 -3.81 -3.82 1.76
C ILE A 159 -3.65 -2.32 1.52
N PHE A 160 -4.74 -1.60 1.58
CA PHE A 160 -4.81 -0.17 1.25
C PHE A 160 -4.35 0.69 2.44
N GLY A 161 -3.04 0.69 2.66
CA GLY A 161 -2.38 1.34 3.78
C GLY A 161 -0.87 1.34 3.65
N PRO A 162 -0.13 1.88 4.63
CA PRO A 162 1.32 2.04 4.58
C PRO A 162 2.07 0.73 4.85
N ILE A 163 1.77 -0.30 4.06
CA ILE A 163 2.36 -1.63 4.17
C ILE A 163 3.06 -1.98 2.87
N LEU A 164 4.36 -2.29 2.98
CA LEU A 164 5.19 -2.76 1.89
C LEU A 164 5.58 -4.22 2.14
N HIS A 165 5.38 -5.07 1.14
CA HIS A 165 5.81 -6.46 1.19
C HIS A 165 7.10 -6.63 0.39
N LEU A 166 8.08 -7.31 0.98
CA LEU A 166 9.40 -7.58 0.41
C LEU A 166 9.54 -9.07 0.06
N VAL A 167 9.98 -9.33 -1.15
CA VAL A 167 10.34 -10.65 -1.68
C VAL A 167 11.83 -10.74 -1.90
#